data_b33195f3185b05442b310971fc88b016
#
_entry.id   b33195f3185b05442b310971fc88b016
#
_cell.length_a   1.000
_cell.length_b   1.000
_cell.length_c   1.000
_cell.angle_alpha   90.00
_cell.angle_beta   90.00
_cell.angle_gamma   90.00
#
_symmetry.space_group_name_H-M   'P 1'
#
loop_
_entity.id
_entity.type
_entity.pdbx_description
1 polymer ?
#
loop_
_entity_poly.entity_id
_entity_poly.type
_entity_poly.pdbx_seq_one_letter_code
_entity_poly.pdbx_strand_id
1 'polypeptide(L)'
;EPWSQWLSGPGVNPGYDPLAFAIQEAHRRGIELHAWFNPFRAKANVKHAVGRNHISLTRPDLMKRNGSVLLMNPSASASRDHALKVIMDVVRRYDIDGVHLDDYFYPYPTPGRTWSPASFGDGKSPSQRRGYIDDFVQDMYKSVKSSKPWVRVGISPFGIWRPGVPGGIEAGVDAYEHLACDARKWLSRGWVDYLAPQLYWRCSPAKQSFPALMQWWAAQNS
;
A
#
# COMPACT_ATOMS: atom_id res chain seq x y z
N GLU A 1 -11.63 9.65 8.28
CA GLU A 1 -11.58 11.12 8.21
C GLU A 1 -11.44 11.55 6.76
N PRO A 2 -12.29 12.44 6.26
CA PRO A 2 -12.21 12.89 4.87
C PRO A 2 -11.12 13.94 4.64
N TRP A 3 -10.57 14.56 5.71
CA TRP A 3 -9.64 15.69 5.61
C TRP A 3 -8.33 15.42 6.34
N SER A 4 -7.21 15.86 5.74
CA SER A 4 -5.91 15.77 6.38
C SER A 4 -5.85 16.71 7.60
N GLN A 5 -5.41 16.18 8.73
CA GLN A 5 -5.19 17.00 9.93
C GLN A 5 -4.18 18.14 9.73
N TRP A 6 -3.31 18.04 8.74
CA TRP A 6 -2.28 19.05 8.43
C TRP A 6 -2.82 20.24 7.64
N LEU A 7 -4.03 20.14 7.09
CA LEU A 7 -4.68 21.26 6.39
C LEU A 7 -5.44 22.17 7.34
N SER A 8 -6.26 21.60 8.22
CA SER A 8 -7.21 22.36 9.01
C SER A 8 -7.43 21.80 10.42
N GLY A 9 -6.70 20.75 10.78
CA GLY A 9 -6.88 20.03 12.05
C GLY A 9 -7.67 18.73 11.90
N PRO A 10 -7.66 17.86 12.95
CA PRO A 10 -8.27 16.54 12.88
C PRO A 10 -9.78 16.61 12.61
N GLY A 11 -10.22 16.13 11.44
CA GLY A 11 -11.63 16.09 11.04
C GLY A 11 -12.25 17.46 10.71
N VAL A 12 -11.46 18.51 10.60
CA VAL A 12 -11.93 19.85 10.25
C VAL A 12 -11.93 20.01 8.72
N ASN A 13 -13.05 20.50 8.18
CA ASN A 13 -13.17 20.79 6.76
C ASN A 13 -12.31 22.02 6.39
N PRO A 14 -11.40 21.93 5.40
CA PRO A 14 -10.55 23.05 4.99
C PRO A 14 -11.29 24.12 4.18
N GLY A 15 -12.58 23.95 3.92
CA GLY A 15 -13.38 24.91 3.13
C GLY A 15 -13.31 24.70 1.61
N TYR A 16 -12.51 23.73 1.16
CA TYR A 16 -12.42 23.30 -0.25
C TYR A 16 -12.11 21.82 -0.32
N ASP A 17 -12.23 21.21 -1.51
CA ASP A 17 -11.85 19.81 -1.75
C ASP A 17 -10.43 19.74 -2.35
N PRO A 18 -9.40 19.36 -1.55
CA PRO A 18 -8.02 19.33 -2.01
C PRO A 18 -7.78 18.31 -3.13
N LEU A 19 -8.51 17.19 -3.12
CA LEU A 19 -8.37 16.16 -4.17
C LEU A 19 -8.99 16.64 -5.48
N ALA A 20 -10.18 17.20 -5.42
CA ALA A 20 -10.83 17.78 -6.60
C ALA A 20 -9.97 18.91 -7.21
N PHE A 21 -9.40 19.77 -6.38
CA PHE A 21 -8.45 20.81 -6.82
C PHE A 21 -7.23 20.22 -7.49
N ALA A 22 -6.59 19.20 -6.87
CA ALA A 22 -5.40 18.57 -7.43
C ALA A 22 -5.67 17.89 -8.78
N ILE A 23 -6.81 17.20 -8.94
CA ILE A 23 -7.23 16.58 -10.19
C ILE A 23 -7.40 17.66 -11.28
N GLN A 24 -8.15 18.71 -11.00
CA GLN A 24 -8.37 19.80 -11.94
C GLN A 24 -7.07 20.43 -12.40
N GLU A 25 -6.12 20.69 -11.49
CA GLU A 25 -4.85 21.30 -11.79
C GLU A 25 -3.90 20.36 -12.56
N ALA A 26 -3.97 19.04 -12.30
CA ALA A 26 -3.24 18.03 -13.06
C ALA A 26 -3.77 17.92 -14.50
N HIS A 27 -5.07 17.72 -14.66
CA HIS A 27 -5.71 17.58 -15.96
C HIS A 27 -5.54 18.82 -16.84
N ARG A 28 -5.62 20.03 -16.26
CA ARG A 28 -5.37 21.27 -16.99
C ARG A 28 -3.95 21.36 -17.59
N ARG A 29 -3.01 20.56 -17.07
CA ARG A 29 -1.62 20.46 -17.55
C ARG A 29 -1.35 19.19 -18.34
N GLY A 30 -2.37 18.38 -18.63
CA GLY A 30 -2.21 17.10 -19.33
C GLY A 30 -1.48 16.04 -18.49
N ILE A 31 -1.59 16.12 -17.15
CA ILE A 31 -0.96 15.19 -16.21
C ILE A 31 -2.03 14.29 -15.62
N GLU A 32 -1.81 12.97 -15.62
CA GLU A 32 -2.63 12.00 -14.91
C GLU A 32 -2.44 12.15 -13.39
N LEU A 33 -3.53 12.02 -12.63
CA LEU A 33 -3.47 12.00 -11.17
C LEU A 33 -3.87 10.62 -10.65
N HIS A 34 -2.92 9.95 -9.98
CA HIS A 34 -3.16 8.70 -9.30
C HIS A 34 -3.33 8.95 -7.79
N ALA A 35 -4.47 8.56 -7.24
CA ALA A 35 -4.73 8.67 -5.81
C ALA A 35 -3.95 7.59 -5.06
N TRP A 36 -3.04 8.00 -4.18
CA TRP A 36 -2.24 7.08 -3.37
C TRP A 36 -2.91 6.74 -2.05
N PHE A 37 -2.90 5.46 -1.71
CA PHE A 37 -3.43 4.95 -0.46
C PHE A 37 -2.40 4.07 0.27
N ASN A 38 -2.36 4.19 1.59
CA ASN A 38 -1.83 3.16 2.46
C ASN A 38 -3.02 2.43 3.09
N PRO A 39 -3.36 1.22 2.63
CA PRO A 39 -4.67 0.63 2.88
C PRO A 39 -4.91 0.24 4.34
N PHE A 40 -3.84 -0.08 5.08
CA PHE A 40 -3.99 -0.63 6.43
C PHE A 40 -3.41 0.24 7.55
N ARG A 41 -2.69 1.32 7.24
CA ARG A 41 -2.14 2.21 8.25
C ARG A 41 -3.21 3.16 8.80
N ALA A 42 -3.79 2.82 9.94
CA ALA A 42 -4.79 3.66 10.59
C ALA A 42 -4.17 4.95 11.19
N LYS A 43 -2.98 4.85 11.81
CA LYS A 43 -2.25 6.04 12.34
C LYS A 43 -0.76 5.87 12.13
N ALA A 44 -0.10 6.88 11.56
CA ALA A 44 1.36 6.92 11.44
C ALA A 44 2.05 7.05 12.81
N ASN A 45 1.39 7.66 13.76
CA ASN A 45 1.81 7.69 15.16
C ASN A 45 0.58 7.62 16.07
N VAL A 46 0.60 6.71 17.04
CA VAL A 46 -0.51 6.52 18.01
C VAL A 46 -0.83 7.79 18.80
N LYS A 47 0.13 8.71 18.93
CA LYS A 47 -0.04 9.98 19.63
C LYS A 47 -0.79 11.04 18.80
N HIS A 48 -0.91 10.86 17.48
CA HIS A 48 -1.62 11.81 16.64
C HIS A 48 -3.10 11.85 17.00
N ALA A 49 -3.61 13.06 17.17
CA ALA A 49 -5.04 13.28 17.35
C ALA A 49 -5.79 12.81 16.08
N VAL A 50 -7.02 12.34 16.27
CA VAL A 50 -7.90 11.91 15.18
C VAL A 50 -9.32 12.38 15.48
N GLY A 51 -10.12 12.58 14.44
CA GLY A 51 -11.53 12.92 14.59
C GLY A 51 -12.33 11.76 15.21
N ARG A 52 -13.45 12.08 15.85
CA ARG A 52 -14.30 11.12 16.58
C ARG A 52 -14.82 9.95 15.74
N ASN A 53 -14.90 10.10 14.43
CA ASN A 53 -15.35 9.04 13.51
C ASN A 53 -14.22 8.21 12.92
N HIS A 54 -12.98 8.41 13.40
CA HIS A 54 -11.83 7.68 12.87
C HIS A 54 -11.92 6.18 13.19
N ILE A 55 -11.52 5.34 12.23
CA ILE A 55 -11.63 3.89 12.32
C ILE A 55 -10.96 3.31 13.59
N SER A 56 -9.88 3.91 14.06
CA SER A 56 -9.20 3.46 15.27
C SER A 56 -10.03 3.65 16.56
N LEU A 57 -11.04 4.52 16.53
CA LEU A 57 -11.96 4.76 17.65
C LEU A 57 -13.25 3.97 17.49
N THR A 58 -13.75 3.86 16.25
CA THR A 58 -15.02 3.20 15.96
C THR A 58 -14.90 1.68 15.85
N ARG A 59 -13.71 1.17 15.49
CA ARG A 59 -13.41 -0.27 15.35
C ARG A 59 -12.03 -0.61 15.95
N PRO A 60 -11.85 -0.41 17.28
CA PRO A 60 -10.59 -0.74 17.95
C PRO A 60 -10.24 -2.23 17.89
N ASP A 61 -11.24 -3.09 17.72
CA ASP A 61 -11.09 -4.54 17.53
C ASP A 61 -10.23 -4.92 16.32
N LEU A 62 -10.20 -4.08 15.29
CA LEU A 62 -9.41 -4.30 14.09
C LEU A 62 -7.96 -3.81 14.24
N MET A 63 -7.63 -3.11 15.30
CA MET A 63 -6.35 -2.43 15.43
C MET A 63 -5.23 -3.34 15.96
N LYS A 64 -4.06 -3.22 15.35
CA LYS A 64 -2.79 -3.81 15.82
C LYS A 64 -1.74 -2.72 15.94
N ARG A 65 -1.08 -2.67 17.08
CA ARG A 65 0.00 -1.71 17.32
C ARG A 65 1.35 -2.31 16.96
N ASN A 66 2.14 -1.56 16.19
CA ASN A 66 3.54 -1.89 15.92
C ASN A 66 4.42 -0.65 16.23
N GLY A 67 5.07 -0.65 17.39
CA GLY A 67 5.82 0.51 17.86
C GLY A 67 4.90 1.74 18.05
N SER A 68 5.18 2.81 17.32
CA SER A 68 4.37 4.03 17.30
C SER A 68 3.23 3.99 16.26
N VAL A 69 3.24 3.03 15.34
CA VAL A 69 2.24 2.92 14.27
C VAL A 69 1.04 2.10 14.72
N LEU A 70 -0.14 2.49 14.28
CA LEU A 70 -1.37 1.71 14.46
C LEU A 70 -1.87 1.26 13.09
N LEU A 71 -2.06 -0.05 12.94
CA LEU A 71 -2.49 -0.69 11.70
C LEU A 71 -3.84 -1.36 11.89
N MET A 72 -4.67 -1.34 10.86
CA MET A 72 -5.77 -2.29 10.75
C MET A 72 -5.19 -3.67 10.44
N ASN A 73 -5.69 -4.71 11.10
CA ASN A 73 -5.22 -6.07 10.88
C ASN A 73 -5.67 -6.61 9.50
N PRO A 74 -4.77 -6.82 8.53
CA PRO A 74 -5.17 -7.27 7.19
C PRO A 74 -5.76 -8.70 7.18
N SER A 75 -5.49 -9.52 8.20
CA SER A 75 -6.07 -10.86 8.30
C SER A 75 -7.58 -10.85 8.63
N ALA A 76 -8.09 -9.74 9.16
CA ALA A 76 -9.52 -9.55 9.36
C ALA A 76 -10.20 -9.09 8.06
N SER A 77 -11.24 -9.79 7.60
CA SER A 77 -11.99 -9.39 6.39
C SER A 77 -12.52 -7.97 6.52
N ALA A 78 -13.07 -7.61 7.67
CA ALA A 78 -13.59 -6.26 7.94
C ALA A 78 -12.56 -5.14 7.74
N SER A 79 -11.26 -5.41 7.94
CA SER A 79 -10.18 -4.44 7.63
C SER A 79 -10.01 -4.27 6.12
N ARG A 80 -10.02 -5.37 5.37
CA ARG A 80 -9.90 -5.37 3.91
C ARG A 80 -11.13 -4.72 3.26
N ASP A 81 -12.33 -5.06 3.74
CA ASP A 81 -13.60 -4.47 3.30
C ASP A 81 -13.63 -2.96 3.52
N HIS A 82 -13.15 -2.51 4.70
CA HIS A 82 -13.06 -1.07 4.99
C HIS A 82 -12.07 -0.36 4.05
N ALA A 83 -10.88 -0.93 3.85
CA ALA A 83 -9.89 -0.35 2.94
C ALA A 83 -10.43 -0.27 1.50
N LEU A 84 -11.04 -1.35 1.02
CA LEU A 84 -11.68 -1.38 -0.31
C LEU A 84 -12.80 -0.35 -0.41
N LYS A 85 -13.67 -0.23 0.61
CA LYS A 85 -14.74 0.76 0.65
C LYS A 85 -14.21 2.19 0.54
N VAL A 86 -13.11 2.52 1.22
CA VAL A 86 -12.49 3.85 1.16
C VAL A 86 -11.92 4.11 -0.24
N ILE A 87 -11.20 3.16 -0.82
CA ILE A 87 -10.65 3.28 -2.18
C ILE A 87 -11.79 3.49 -3.18
N MET A 88 -12.83 2.67 -3.11
CA MET A 88 -13.96 2.74 -4.04
C MET A 88 -14.83 3.99 -3.86
N ASP A 89 -14.85 4.59 -2.67
CA ASP A 89 -15.50 5.89 -2.46
C ASP A 89 -14.79 6.98 -3.27
N VAL A 90 -13.45 7.00 -3.25
CA VAL A 90 -12.66 7.95 -4.06
C VAL A 90 -12.83 7.66 -5.56
N VAL A 91 -12.72 6.40 -5.99
CA VAL A 91 -12.91 6.01 -7.40
C VAL A 91 -14.25 6.50 -7.95
N ARG A 92 -15.32 6.35 -7.18
CA ARG A 92 -16.67 6.74 -7.64
C ARG A 92 -16.89 8.24 -7.68
N ARG A 93 -16.39 8.96 -6.67
CA ARG A 93 -16.66 10.39 -6.51
C ARG A 93 -15.74 11.30 -7.31
N TYR A 94 -14.54 10.86 -7.63
CA TYR A 94 -13.52 11.70 -8.25
C TYR A 94 -13.10 11.19 -9.63
N ASP A 95 -12.69 12.10 -10.47
CA ASP A 95 -12.16 11.82 -11.83
C ASP A 95 -10.65 11.57 -11.77
N ILE A 96 -10.25 10.58 -10.95
CA ILE A 96 -8.87 10.14 -10.87
C ILE A 96 -8.51 9.23 -12.03
N ASP A 97 -7.25 9.28 -12.48
CA ASP A 97 -6.72 8.43 -13.55
C ASP A 97 -6.19 7.09 -13.04
N GLY A 98 -5.87 7.03 -11.75
CA GLY A 98 -5.36 5.81 -11.14
C GLY A 98 -5.55 5.71 -9.64
N VAL A 99 -5.51 4.47 -9.16
CA VAL A 99 -5.34 4.08 -7.75
C VAL A 99 -3.92 3.56 -7.59
N HIS A 100 -3.22 4.03 -6.58
CA HIS A 100 -1.85 3.61 -6.28
C HIS A 100 -1.70 3.19 -4.82
N LEU A 101 -1.12 2.01 -4.57
CA LEU A 101 -0.76 1.56 -3.23
C LEU A 101 0.75 1.54 -3.05
N ASP A 102 1.21 1.74 -1.79
CA ASP A 102 2.56 1.37 -1.39
C ASP A 102 2.67 -0.11 -1.00
N ASP A 103 3.80 -0.52 -0.44
CA ASP A 103 4.09 -1.89 -0.02
C ASP A 103 3.78 -2.14 1.47
N TYR A 104 3.17 -1.20 2.17
CA TYR A 104 2.98 -1.25 3.62
C TYR A 104 1.72 -2.06 4.00
N PHE A 105 1.62 -3.30 3.51
CA PHE A 105 0.50 -4.19 3.82
C PHE A 105 0.61 -4.77 5.24
N TYR A 106 1.79 -5.23 5.60
CA TYR A 106 2.18 -5.57 6.97
C TYR A 106 3.35 -4.68 7.40
N PRO A 107 3.58 -4.51 8.72
CA PRO A 107 4.63 -3.60 9.17
C PRO A 107 6.01 -4.12 8.82
N TYR A 108 6.91 -3.21 8.49
CA TYR A 108 8.32 -3.50 8.35
C TYR A 108 8.90 -4.09 9.64
N PRO A 109 9.87 -4.99 9.53
CA PRO A 109 10.63 -5.47 10.69
C PRO A 109 11.20 -4.30 11.49
N THR A 110 11.07 -4.35 12.80
CA THR A 110 11.64 -3.32 13.67
C THR A 110 13.17 -3.45 13.69
N PRO A 111 13.94 -2.39 13.41
CA PRO A 111 15.39 -2.44 13.49
C PRO A 111 15.87 -2.96 14.85
N GLY A 112 16.88 -3.84 14.84
CA GLY A 112 17.45 -4.44 16.04
C GLY A 112 16.59 -5.52 16.73
N ARG A 113 15.45 -5.88 16.16
CA ARG A 113 14.62 -7.00 16.63
C ARG A 113 14.58 -8.11 15.58
N THR A 114 14.67 -9.35 16.04
CA THR A 114 14.46 -10.51 15.17
C THR A 114 13.01 -10.50 14.67
N TRP A 115 12.83 -10.52 13.37
CA TRP A 115 11.49 -10.62 12.80
C TRP A 115 10.89 -12.02 13.08
N SER A 116 9.62 -12.02 13.41
CA SER A 116 8.85 -13.25 13.60
C SER A 116 7.41 -13.00 13.16
N PRO A 117 6.73 -13.98 12.53
CA PRO A 117 5.30 -13.89 12.25
C PRO A 117 4.47 -13.57 13.50
N ALA A 118 4.88 -14.09 14.66
CA ALA A 118 4.22 -13.85 15.94
C ALA A 118 4.30 -12.38 16.40
N SER A 119 5.29 -11.60 15.94
CA SER A 119 5.49 -10.22 16.40
C SER A 119 4.35 -9.27 16.05
N PHE A 120 3.58 -9.55 14.99
CA PHE A 120 2.39 -8.78 14.65
C PHE A 120 1.15 -9.20 15.47
N GLY A 121 1.15 -10.40 16.03
CA GLY A 121 0.11 -10.88 16.94
C GLY A 121 -1.25 -11.15 16.29
N ASP A 122 -1.30 -11.52 15.01
CA ASP A 122 -2.51 -11.95 14.32
C ASP A 122 -2.67 -13.48 14.26
N GLY A 123 -1.68 -14.23 14.75
CA GLY A 123 -1.68 -15.69 14.76
C GLY A 123 -1.59 -16.34 13.38
N LYS A 124 -1.16 -15.59 12.34
CA LYS A 124 -1.14 -16.07 10.96
C LYS A 124 0.28 -16.36 10.47
N SER A 125 0.41 -17.41 9.68
CA SER A 125 1.66 -17.70 8.97
C SER A 125 1.89 -16.68 7.83
N PRO A 126 3.14 -16.50 7.36
CA PRO A 126 3.43 -15.65 6.21
C PRO A 126 2.63 -16.01 4.97
N SER A 127 2.43 -17.30 4.71
CA SER A 127 1.63 -17.77 3.58
C SER A 127 0.16 -17.37 3.69
N GLN A 128 -0.44 -17.48 4.89
CA GLN A 128 -1.80 -17.03 5.11
C GLN A 128 -1.92 -15.51 4.92
N ARG A 129 -0.94 -14.74 5.41
CA ARG A 129 -0.91 -13.28 5.22
C ARG A 129 -0.86 -12.91 3.74
N ARG A 130 -0.01 -13.58 2.95
CA ARG A 130 0.02 -13.37 1.49
C ARG A 130 -1.33 -13.68 0.85
N GLY A 131 -2.00 -14.76 1.24
CA GLY A 131 -3.34 -15.06 0.73
C GLY A 131 -4.32 -13.92 0.98
N TYR A 132 -4.34 -13.34 2.18
CA TYR A 132 -5.24 -12.21 2.48
C TYR A 132 -4.92 -10.94 1.68
N ILE A 133 -3.64 -10.67 1.40
CA ILE A 133 -3.26 -9.52 0.58
C ILE A 133 -3.53 -9.80 -0.91
N ASP A 134 -3.29 -11.03 -1.37
CA ASP A 134 -3.64 -11.47 -2.73
C ASP A 134 -5.13 -11.26 -3.01
N ASP A 135 -6.00 -11.72 -2.10
CA ASP A 135 -7.45 -11.54 -2.19
C ASP A 135 -7.80 -10.05 -2.24
N PHE A 136 -7.22 -9.24 -1.35
CA PHE A 136 -7.47 -7.80 -1.32
C PHE A 136 -7.05 -7.10 -2.62
N VAL A 137 -5.87 -7.40 -3.16
CA VAL A 137 -5.37 -6.79 -4.42
C VAL A 137 -6.26 -7.21 -5.59
N GLN A 138 -6.63 -8.49 -5.67
CA GLN A 138 -7.52 -8.99 -6.72
C GLN A 138 -8.90 -8.34 -6.65
N ASP A 139 -9.50 -8.24 -5.46
CA ASP A 139 -10.82 -7.65 -5.26
C ASP A 139 -10.82 -6.14 -5.55
N MET A 140 -9.75 -5.44 -5.17
CA MET A 140 -9.55 -4.05 -5.51
C MET A 140 -9.48 -3.85 -7.02
N TYR A 141 -8.65 -4.62 -7.72
CA TYR A 141 -8.53 -4.56 -9.18
C TYR A 141 -9.88 -4.77 -9.87
N LYS A 142 -10.57 -5.87 -9.54
CA LYS A 142 -11.89 -6.18 -10.08
C LYS A 142 -12.91 -5.08 -9.83
N SER A 143 -12.93 -4.54 -8.61
CA SER A 143 -13.89 -3.49 -8.21
C SER A 143 -13.63 -2.19 -8.94
N VAL A 144 -12.36 -1.77 -9.08
CA VAL A 144 -11.98 -0.57 -9.84
C VAL A 144 -12.37 -0.74 -11.30
N LYS A 145 -11.96 -1.84 -11.95
CA LYS A 145 -12.25 -2.09 -13.37
C LYS A 145 -13.73 -2.24 -13.67
N SER A 146 -14.53 -2.81 -12.77
CA SER A 146 -15.97 -2.88 -12.90
C SER A 146 -16.67 -1.52 -12.79
N SER A 147 -16.08 -0.58 -12.01
CA SER A 147 -16.65 0.76 -11.80
C SER A 147 -16.20 1.75 -12.88
N LYS A 148 -14.88 1.80 -13.14
CA LYS A 148 -14.22 2.68 -14.12
C LYS A 148 -13.09 1.92 -14.81
N PRO A 149 -13.34 1.25 -15.94
CA PRO A 149 -12.35 0.39 -16.62
C PRO A 149 -11.06 1.10 -17.02
N TRP A 150 -11.12 2.41 -17.26
CA TRP A 150 -9.97 3.25 -17.63
C TRP A 150 -9.06 3.63 -16.46
N VAL A 151 -9.57 3.58 -15.21
CA VAL A 151 -8.75 3.92 -14.03
C VAL A 151 -7.69 2.84 -13.83
N ARG A 152 -6.41 3.26 -13.80
CA ARG A 152 -5.29 2.36 -13.62
C ARG A 152 -5.13 1.94 -12.16
N VAL A 153 -4.68 0.72 -11.95
CA VAL A 153 -4.34 0.19 -10.62
C VAL A 153 -2.85 -0.11 -10.58
N GLY A 154 -2.13 0.57 -9.70
CA GLY A 154 -0.69 0.43 -9.55
C GLY A 154 -0.25 0.18 -8.12
N ILE A 155 0.92 -0.43 -7.96
CA ILE A 155 1.54 -0.67 -6.65
C ILE A 155 3.03 -0.34 -6.74
N SER A 156 3.55 0.33 -5.69
CA SER A 156 4.99 0.53 -5.47
C SER A 156 5.50 -0.51 -4.47
N PRO A 157 5.90 -1.72 -4.91
CA PRO A 157 6.47 -2.71 -4.02
C PRO A 157 7.87 -2.30 -3.55
N PHE A 158 8.32 -2.87 -2.44
CA PHE A 158 9.73 -2.80 -2.06
C PHE A 158 10.61 -3.27 -3.23
N GLY A 159 11.64 -2.53 -3.56
CA GLY A 159 12.40 -2.71 -4.80
C GLY A 159 13.11 -4.06 -4.94
N ILE A 160 13.36 -4.76 -3.83
CA ILE A 160 13.88 -6.12 -3.80
C ILE A 160 12.74 -7.06 -3.39
N TRP A 161 12.27 -7.89 -4.32
CA TRP A 161 11.17 -8.81 -4.06
C TRP A 161 11.51 -9.80 -2.95
N ARG A 162 12.71 -10.40 -3.01
CA ARG A 162 13.26 -11.28 -1.97
C ARG A 162 14.78 -11.17 -1.91
N PRO A 163 15.42 -11.35 -0.76
CA PRO A 163 16.87 -11.53 -0.67
C PRO A 163 17.33 -12.69 -1.57
N GLY A 164 18.41 -12.49 -2.32
CA GLY A 164 18.93 -13.47 -3.28
C GLY A 164 18.22 -13.45 -4.64
N VAL A 165 17.26 -12.56 -4.88
CA VAL A 165 16.53 -12.45 -6.16
C VAL A 165 16.58 -11.01 -6.69
N PRO A 166 17.23 -10.78 -7.89
CA PRO A 166 18.05 -11.73 -8.64
C PRO A 166 19.28 -12.20 -7.86
N GLY A 167 19.98 -13.21 -8.40
CA GLY A 167 21.15 -13.80 -7.75
C GLY A 167 22.18 -12.75 -7.33
N GLY A 168 22.72 -12.84 -6.12
CA GLY A 168 23.69 -11.91 -5.54
C GLY A 168 23.10 -10.65 -4.88
N ILE A 169 21.79 -10.42 -4.97
CA ILE A 169 21.11 -9.29 -4.31
C ILE A 169 20.85 -9.60 -2.84
N GLU A 170 21.24 -8.66 -1.97
CA GLU A 170 21.02 -8.77 -0.51
C GLU A 170 20.02 -7.71 -0.04
N ALA A 171 19.18 -8.07 0.91
CA ALA A 171 18.26 -7.14 1.58
C ALA A 171 18.04 -7.54 3.04
N GLY A 172 17.87 -6.55 3.91
CA GLY A 172 17.44 -6.76 5.30
C GLY A 172 15.94 -7.04 5.44
N VAL A 173 15.17 -6.82 4.37
CA VAL A 173 13.72 -7.07 4.32
C VAL A 173 13.43 -8.07 3.21
N ASP A 174 12.69 -9.10 3.54
CA ASP A 174 12.05 -9.99 2.56
C ASP A 174 10.61 -9.49 2.37
N ALA A 175 10.34 -8.79 1.27
CA ALA A 175 9.01 -8.22 1.03
C ALA A 175 7.94 -9.31 0.93
N TYR A 176 8.28 -10.45 0.35
CA TYR A 176 7.40 -11.60 0.22
C TYR A 176 7.02 -12.21 1.59
N GLU A 177 7.99 -12.39 2.50
CA GLU A 177 7.73 -13.00 3.82
C GLU A 177 7.27 -11.98 4.86
N HIS A 178 7.93 -10.81 4.93
CA HIS A 178 7.70 -9.85 6.01
C HIS A 178 6.47 -8.96 5.74
N LEU A 179 6.33 -8.48 4.51
CA LEU A 179 5.29 -7.52 4.14
C LEU A 179 4.06 -8.20 3.50
N ALA A 180 4.14 -9.52 3.26
CA ALA A 180 3.13 -10.27 2.50
C ALA A 180 2.90 -9.70 1.09
N CYS A 181 3.94 -9.12 0.47
CA CYS A 181 3.89 -8.43 -0.80
C CYS A 181 4.41 -9.34 -1.93
N ASP A 182 3.50 -10.06 -2.60
CA ASP A 182 3.84 -10.87 -3.77
C ASP A 182 3.54 -10.13 -5.08
N ALA A 183 4.20 -8.98 -5.26
CA ALA A 183 3.98 -8.11 -6.41
C ALA A 183 4.26 -8.80 -7.76
N ARG A 184 5.20 -9.75 -7.79
CA ARG A 184 5.47 -10.58 -8.97
C ARG A 184 4.23 -11.37 -9.40
N LYS A 185 3.55 -12.01 -8.44
CA LYS A 185 2.32 -12.75 -8.68
C LYS A 185 1.21 -11.82 -9.19
N TRP A 186 1.05 -10.66 -8.60
CA TRP A 186 -0.01 -9.72 -8.99
C TRP A 186 0.17 -9.23 -10.42
N LEU A 187 1.42 -8.95 -10.83
CA LEU A 187 1.75 -8.58 -12.20
C LEU A 187 1.44 -9.74 -13.17
N SER A 188 1.94 -10.95 -12.89
CA SER A 188 1.75 -12.11 -13.75
C SER A 188 0.28 -12.58 -13.86
N ARG A 189 -0.55 -12.24 -12.88
CA ARG A 189 -2.00 -12.54 -12.87
C ARG A 189 -2.85 -11.42 -13.46
N GLY A 190 -2.25 -10.29 -13.84
CA GLY A 190 -2.99 -9.13 -14.31
C GLY A 190 -3.89 -8.50 -13.25
N TRP A 191 -3.46 -8.51 -11.97
CA TRP A 191 -4.19 -7.87 -10.86
C TRP A 191 -3.69 -6.45 -10.59
N VAL A 192 -2.82 -5.96 -11.43
CA VAL A 192 -2.35 -4.56 -11.49
C VAL A 192 -2.13 -4.17 -12.95
N ASP A 193 -2.25 -2.89 -13.26
CA ASP A 193 -1.93 -2.35 -14.59
C ASP A 193 -0.44 -1.98 -14.68
N TYR A 194 0.19 -1.68 -13.56
CA TYR A 194 1.63 -1.38 -13.49
C TYR A 194 2.19 -1.61 -12.09
N LEU A 195 3.51 -1.80 -12.04
CA LEU A 195 4.30 -1.71 -10.81
C LEU A 195 5.29 -0.55 -10.92
N ALA A 196 5.54 0.12 -9.79
CA ALA A 196 6.57 1.12 -9.62
C ALA A 196 7.53 0.70 -8.48
N PRO A 197 8.41 -0.30 -8.71
CA PRO A 197 9.28 -0.81 -7.65
C PRO A 197 10.17 0.29 -7.07
N GLN A 198 10.30 0.32 -5.74
CA GLN A 198 11.03 1.34 -4.99
C GLN A 198 12.55 1.07 -5.07
N LEU A 199 13.17 1.43 -6.20
CA LEU A 199 14.59 1.17 -6.49
C LEU A 199 15.48 2.32 -5.98
N TYR A 200 15.55 2.52 -4.67
CA TYR A 200 16.29 3.64 -4.04
C TYR A 200 17.80 3.39 -3.87
N TRP A 201 18.38 2.46 -4.61
CA TRP A 201 19.79 2.13 -4.54
C TRP A 201 20.60 2.75 -5.67
N ARG A 202 21.92 2.86 -5.44
CA ARG A 202 22.86 3.33 -6.45
C ARG A 202 23.15 2.24 -7.49
N CYS A 203 23.76 2.63 -8.60
CA CYS A 203 24.19 1.69 -9.66
C CYS A 203 25.37 0.80 -9.22
N SER A 204 26.24 1.34 -8.33
CA SER A 204 27.56 0.76 -8.05
C SER A 204 27.62 -0.36 -7.01
N PRO A 205 26.76 -0.49 -5.98
CA PRO A 205 26.86 -1.65 -5.07
C PRO A 205 26.33 -2.90 -5.72
N ALA A 206 27.17 -3.90 -5.96
CA ALA A 206 26.75 -5.16 -6.60
C ALA A 206 25.59 -5.85 -5.86
N LYS A 207 25.58 -5.80 -4.53
CA LYS A 207 24.56 -6.44 -3.67
C LYS A 207 23.16 -5.77 -3.70
N GLN A 208 23.08 -4.53 -4.18
CA GLN A 208 21.84 -3.74 -4.27
C GLN A 208 21.89 -2.86 -5.51
N SER A 209 22.31 -3.44 -6.63
CA SER A 209 22.50 -2.72 -7.88
C SER A 209 21.17 -2.29 -8.50
N PHE A 210 20.96 -0.99 -8.68
CA PHE A 210 19.81 -0.45 -9.40
C PHE A 210 19.64 -1.08 -10.80
N PRO A 211 20.70 -1.16 -11.67
CA PRO A 211 20.55 -1.77 -12.99
C PRO A 211 20.12 -3.24 -12.94
N ALA A 212 20.69 -4.03 -12.03
CA ALA A 212 20.33 -5.45 -11.91
C ALA A 212 18.86 -5.62 -11.46
N LEU A 213 18.41 -4.82 -10.50
CA LEU A 213 17.03 -4.83 -10.03
C LEU A 213 16.06 -4.35 -11.11
N MET A 214 16.38 -3.28 -11.81
CA MET A 214 15.58 -2.76 -12.91
C MET A 214 15.41 -3.80 -14.03
N GLN A 215 16.50 -4.43 -14.45
CA GLN A 215 16.47 -5.51 -15.47
C GLN A 215 15.62 -6.70 -15.00
N TRP A 216 15.76 -7.09 -13.73
CA TRP A 216 14.98 -8.18 -13.19
C TRP A 216 13.48 -7.87 -13.18
N TRP A 217 13.08 -6.66 -12.73
CA TRP A 217 11.68 -6.26 -12.75
C TRP A 217 11.13 -6.15 -14.18
N ALA A 218 11.89 -5.60 -15.11
CA ALA A 218 11.49 -5.52 -16.51
C ALA A 218 11.22 -6.91 -17.12
N ALA A 219 12.02 -7.91 -16.73
CA ALA A 219 11.84 -9.30 -17.18
C ALA A 219 10.61 -10.00 -16.57
N GLN A 220 9.92 -9.42 -15.58
CA GLN A 220 8.65 -9.96 -15.06
C GLN A 220 7.43 -9.55 -15.90
N ASN A 221 7.62 -8.70 -16.89
CA ASN A 221 6.57 -8.10 -17.74
C ASN A 221 6.22 -8.96 -18.97
N SER A 222 6.54 -10.25 -18.94
CA SER A 222 6.33 -11.20 -20.05
C SER A 222 4.98 -11.91 -19.96
#